data_f08edcf31b6e628c4f9ee404072490cb
#
_entry.id   f08edcf31b6e628c4f9ee404072490cb
#
_cell.length_a   1.000
_cell.length_b   1.000
_cell.length_c   1.000
_cell.angle_alpha   90.00
_cell.angle_beta   90.00
_cell.angle_gamma   90.00
#
_symmetry.space_group_name_H-M   'P 1'
#
loop_
_entity.id
_entity.type
_entity.pdbx_description
1 polymer ?
#
loop_
_entity_poly.entity_id
_entity_poly.type
_entity_poly.pdbx_seq_one_letter_code
_entity_poly.pdbx_strand_id
1 'polypeptide(L)'
;LENLRVCYVAVQGITDGPGKFYNINTPEEYRKIIPEKIKEKAQQTPVVSFVAYSGTGKTTFLEKLIPKLKAYGLKIAIVKHDGHRFDIDHEGKDSDRFTKAGADVTGLISSEKAVLMDNRTVDPEEFLKKIDGVDLILTEGFKHGPWPKIMLHRKENGKPMPLRPEECLAVISDVDVEDCENVFPLDDVGKTAFFLLQYI
;
A
#
# COMPACT_ATOMS: atom_id res chain seq x y z
N LEU A 1 27.96 11.59 -14.13
CA LEU A 1 28.02 10.09 -14.11
C LEU A 1 28.34 9.55 -12.70
N GLU A 2 27.81 10.19 -11.66
CA GLU A 2 27.96 9.78 -10.28
C GLU A 2 26.68 9.12 -9.78
N ASN A 3 26.84 7.90 -9.21
CA ASN A 3 25.84 7.12 -8.48
C ASN A 3 24.83 6.27 -9.28
N LEU A 4 25.31 5.49 -10.24
CA LEU A 4 24.62 4.27 -10.63
C LEU A 4 24.83 3.21 -9.54
N ARG A 5 23.88 3.05 -8.63
CA ARG A 5 23.82 1.88 -7.74
C ARG A 5 23.19 0.73 -8.51
N VAL A 6 24.02 -0.24 -8.85
CA VAL A 6 23.57 -1.49 -9.46
C VAL A 6 22.92 -2.34 -8.36
N CYS A 7 21.62 -2.54 -8.43
CA CYS A 7 20.90 -3.49 -7.58
C CYS A 7 20.78 -4.81 -8.33
N TYR A 8 21.37 -5.87 -7.78
CA TYR A 8 21.17 -7.22 -8.28
C TYR A 8 19.92 -7.80 -7.61
N VAL A 9 18.94 -8.14 -8.41
CA VAL A 9 17.75 -8.86 -7.93
C VAL A 9 17.94 -10.33 -8.26
N ALA A 10 18.07 -11.16 -7.23
CA ALA A 10 18.02 -12.61 -7.38
C ALA A 10 16.56 -13.02 -7.56
N VAL A 11 16.16 -13.34 -8.76
CA VAL A 11 14.81 -13.81 -9.07
C VAL A 11 14.78 -15.32 -8.86
N GLN A 12 14.49 -15.75 -7.63
CA GLN A 12 14.26 -17.17 -7.35
C GLN A 12 12.90 -17.59 -7.92
N GLY A 13 12.91 -18.56 -8.81
CA GLY A 13 11.70 -19.22 -9.32
C GLY A 13 11.22 -18.78 -10.72
N ILE A 14 11.98 -17.97 -11.46
CA ILE A 14 11.61 -17.54 -12.82
C ILE A 14 12.26 -18.38 -13.92
N THR A 15 13.22 -19.25 -13.63
CA THR A 15 13.87 -20.06 -14.67
C THR A 15 14.04 -21.51 -14.27
N ASP A 16 13.72 -22.43 -15.19
CA ASP A 16 14.15 -23.82 -15.19
C ASP A 16 15.63 -23.96 -15.64
N GLY A 17 16.53 -23.10 -15.17
CA GLY A 17 17.93 -23.07 -15.58
C GLY A 17 18.83 -22.20 -14.67
N PRO A 18 20.14 -22.24 -14.84
CA PRO A 18 21.08 -21.47 -14.03
C PRO A 18 20.73 -19.98 -14.11
N GLY A 19 20.55 -19.36 -12.94
CA GLY A 19 19.98 -18.04 -12.76
C GLY A 19 20.52 -16.98 -13.73
N LYS A 20 19.64 -16.39 -14.50
CA LYS A 20 19.95 -15.19 -15.27
C LYS A 20 19.81 -13.98 -14.36
N PHE A 21 20.90 -13.24 -14.22
CA PHE A 21 20.86 -11.94 -13.55
C PHE A 21 20.41 -10.88 -14.57
N TYR A 22 19.40 -10.13 -14.22
CA TYR A 22 18.94 -8.98 -15.01
C TYR A 22 19.34 -7.71 -14.28
N ASN A 23 19.99 -6.81 -14.99
CA ASN A 23 20.27 -5.47 -14.48
C ASN A 23 19.05 -4.61 -14.80
N ILE A 24 18.27 -4.24 -13.77
CA ILE A 24 17.02 -3.48 -13.91
C ILE A 24 17.31 -2.06 -13.44
N ASN A 25 17.42 -1.13 -14.38
CA ASN A 25 17.71 0.27 -14.09
C ASN A 25 16.51 1.18 -14.36
N THR A 26 15.51 0.68 -15.07
CA THR A 26 14.34 1.48 -15.47
C THR A 26 13.02 0.75 -15.18
N PRO A 27 11.92 1.50 -14.98
CA PRO A 27 10.58 0.92 -14.85
C PRO A 27 10.16 0.09 -16.09
N GLU A 28 10.64 0.45 -17.27
CA GLU A 28 10.37 -0.26 -18.53
C GLU A 28 11.04 -1.62 -18.55
N GLU A 29 12.27 -1.73 -18.07
CA GLU A 29 13.00 -3.02 -17.96
C GLU A 29 12.33 -3.92 -16.94
N TYR A 30 11.89 -3.37 -15.80
CA TYR A 30 11.14 -4.12 -14.79
C TYR A 30 9.85 -4.72 -15.37
N ARG A 31 9.05 -3.93 -16.10
CA ARG A 31 7.80 -4.40 -16.73
C ARG A 31 8.00 -5.56 -17.72
N LYS A 32 9.15 -5.62 -18.38
CA LYS A 32 9.47 -6.71 -19.34
C LYS A 32 9.87 -8.02 -18.67
N ILE A 33 10.31 -7.95 -17.43
CA ILE A 33 10.89 -9.09 -16.70
C ILE A 33 9.87 -9.74 -15.77
N ILE A 34 8.82 -9.00 -15.34
CA ILE A 34 7.73 -9.59 -14.57
C ILE A 34 6.99 -10.58 -15.48
N PRO A 35 7.12 -11.90 -15.25
CA PRO A 35 6.37 -12.87 -16.03
C PRO A 35 4.88 -12.68 -15.77
N GLU A 36 4.07 -12.86 -16.82
CA GLU A 36 2.60 -12.96 -16.69
C GLU A 36 2.18 -14.02 -15.64
N LYS A 37 3.03 -15.01 -15.39
CA LYS A 37 2.84 -16.05 -14.38
C LYS A 37 2.80 -15.56 -12.92
N ILE A 38 3.37 -14.39 -12.60
CA ILE A 38 3.21 -13.80 -11.25
C ILE A 38 1.77 -13.29 -11.09
N LYS A 39 1.16 -12.83 -12.17
CA LYS A 39 -0.26 -12.42 -12.18
C LYS A 39 -1.23 -13.58 -11.96
N GLU A 40 -0.88 -14.79 -12.39
CA GLU A 40 -1.73 -15.98 -12.24
C GLU A 40 -1.67 -16.64 -10.85
N LYS A 41 -0.62 -16.36 -10.06
CA LYS A 41 -0.37 -17.06 -8.78
C LYS A 41 -1.04 -16.42 -7.57
N ALA A 42 -1.47 -15.18 -7.65
CA ALA A 42 -2.16 -14.50 -6.56
C ALA A 42 -3.68 -14.64 -6.72
N GLN A 43 -4.28 -15.60 -6.06
CA GLN A 43 -5.74 -15.71 -5.92
C GLN A 43 -6.38 -14.48 -5.23
N GLN A 44 -5.59 -13.60 -4.64
CA GLN A 44 -6.03 -12.36 -3.99
C GLN A 44 -4.97 -11.27 -4.19
N THR A 45 -5.42 -10.04 -4.47
CA THR A 45 -4.54 -8.88 -4.54
C THR A 45 -3.79 -8.70 -3.23
N PRO A 46 -2.44 -8.58 -3.23
CA PRO A 46 -1.66 -8.34 -2.03
C PRO A 46 -2.12 -7.08 -1.29
N VAL A 47 -2.19 -7.17 0.04
CA VAL A 47 -2.55 -6.06 0.92
C VAL A 47 -1.39 -5.78 1.86
N VAL A 48 -0.98 -4.52 1.97
CA VAL A 48 0.04 -4.07 2.93
C VAL A 48 -0.47 -2.89 3.73
N SER A 49 -0.41 -3.00 5.05
CA SER A 49 -0.92 -1.99 5.97
C SER A 49 0.19 -1.06 6.46
N PHE A 50 0.02 0.24 6.25
CA PHE A 50 0.90 1.26 6.81
C PHE A 50 0.39 1.72 8.17
N VAL A 51 1.19 1.54 9.20
CA VAL A 51 0.81 1.76 10.59
C VAL A 51 1.71 2.80 11.24
N ALA A 52 1.13 3.78 11.90
CA ALA A 52 1.83 4.79 12.68
C ALA A 52 0.87 5.48 13.64
N TYR A 53 1.39 6.14 14.65
CA TYR A 53 0.59 7.11 15.41
C TYR A 53 0.23 8.33 14.56
N SER A 54 -0.82 9.03 14.97
CA SER A 54 -1.20 10.32 14.35
C SER A 54 -0.04 11.32 14.46
N GLY A 55 0.20 12.08 13.40
CA GLY A 55 1.26 13.09 13.32
C GLY A 55 2.64 12.55 12.90
N THR A 56 2.82 11.25 12.67
CA THR A 56 4.10 10.67 12.23
C THR A 56 4.43 10.99 10.75
N GLY A 57 3.45 11.45 9.96
CA GLY A 57 3.65 11.75 8.53
C GLY A 57 3.30 10.56 7.61
N LYS A 58 2.51 9.60 8.07
CA LYS A 58 2.09 8.42 7.30
C LYS A 58 1.43 8.79 5.97
N THR A 59 0.44 9.67 5.98
CA THR A 59 -0.25 10.14 4.77
C THR A 59 0.73 10.78 3.80
N THR A 60 1.59 11.69 4.28
CA THR A 60 2.62 12.34 3.46
C THR A 60 3.61 11.35 2.86
N PHE A 61 3.95 10.29 3.58
CA PHE A 61 4.80 9.23 3.06
C PHE A 61 4.09 8.46 1.93
N LEU A 62 2.84 8.07 2.13
CA LEU A 62 2.03 7.38 1.13
C LEU A 62 1.79 8.23 -0.12
N GLU A 63 1.57 9.54 0.02
CA GLU A 63 1.47 10.49 -1.10
C GLU A 63 2.71 10.50 -1.99
N LYS A 64 3.90 10.27 -1.41
CA LYS A 64 5.17 10.16 -2.15
C LYS A 64 5.41 8.75 -2.69
N LEU A 65 4.95 7.72 -1.99
CA LEU A 65 5.15 6.31 -2.34
C LEU A 65 4.30 5.91 -3.55
N ILE A 66 3.03 6.30 -3.58
CA ILE A 66 2.09 5.94 -4.65
C ILE A 66 2.62 6.32 -6.04
N PRO A 67 3.09 7.55 -6.30
CA PRO A 67 3.67 7.91 -7.60
C PRO A 67 4.89 7.07 -7.98
N LYS A 68 5.72 6.69 -7.00
CA LYS A 68 6.89 5.81 -7.25
C LYS A 68 6.44 4.42 -7.71
N LEU A 69 5.48 3.81 -7.02
CA LEU A 69 4.93 2.51 -7.41
C LEU A 69 4.24 2.58 -8.77
N LYS A 70 3.50 3.66 -9.04
CA LYS A 70 2.87 3.89 -10.36
C LYS A 70 3.90 4.05 -11.48
N ALA A 71 5.05 4.65 -11.22
CA ALA A 71 6.14 4.75 -12.20
C ALA A 71 6.67 3.38 -12.62
N TYR A 72 6.60 2.37 -11.75
CA TYR A 72 6.86 0.96 -12.09
C TYR A 72 5.71 0.27 -12.82
N GLY A 73 4.62 0.97 -13.11
CA GLY A 73 3.46 0.46 -13.86
C GLY A 73 2.40 -0.21 -13.00
N LEU A 74 2.54 -0.21 -11.69
CA LEU A 74 1.55 -0.81 -10.82
C LEU A 74 0.26 0.00 -10.77
N LYS A 75 -0.86 -0.70 -10.70
CA LYS A 75 -2.17 -0.16 -10.35
C LYS A 75 -2.34 -0.31 -8.84
N ILE A 76 -2.56 0.80 -8.15
CA ILE A 76 -2.59 0.86 -6.68
C ILE A 76 -3.98 1.25 -6.21
N ALA A 77 -4.51 0.49 -5.26
CA ALA A 77 -5.61 0.93 -4.41
C ALA A 77 -5.05 1.44 -3.07
N ILE A 78 -5.69 2.45 -2.51
CA ILE A 78 -5.43 2.92 -1.16
C ILE A 78 -6.72 2.94 -0.36
N VAL A 79 -6.72 2.33 0.82
CA VAL A 79 -7.87 2.28 1.72
C VAL A 79 -7.45 2.83 3.07
N LYS A 80 -8.12 3.89 3.50
CA LYS A 80 -7.92 4.45 4.82
C LYS A 80 -8.92 3.83 5.80
N HIS A 81 -8.41 3.32 6.91
CA HIS A 81 -9.22 2.93 8.06
C HIS A 81 -9.34 4.11 9.02
N ASP A 82 -10.53 4.63 9.15
CA ASP A 82 -10.85 5.62 10.15
C ASP A 82 -11.52 4.92 11.35
N GLY A 83 -10.98 5.13 12.55
CA GLY A 83 -11.55 4.58 13.79
C GLY A 83 -12.81 5.34 14.26
N HIS A 84 -13.17 6.40 13.57
CA HIS A 84 -14.32 7.23 13.86
C HIS A 84 -15.31 7.21 12.68
N ARG A 85 -16.54 7.63 12.97
CA ARG A 85 -17.52 7.87 11.92
C ARG A 85 -16.99 8.96 10.98
N PHE A 86 -17.03 8.69 9.69
CA PHE A 86 -16.68 9.66 8.65
C PHE A 86 -17.86 9.91 7.73
N ASP A 87 -17.88 11.07 7.12
CA ASP A 87 -18.86 11.46 6.12
C ASP A 87 -18.10 11.89 4.85
N ILE A 88 -18.50 11.36 3.70
CA ILE A 88 -17.89 11.69 2.40
C ILE A 88 -18.86 12.52 1.56
N ASP A 89 -20.15 12.47 1.88
CA ASP A 89 -21.19 13.14 1.11
C ASP A 89 -21.37 14.58 1.55
N HIS A 90 -21.96 15.37 0.70
CA HIS A 90 -22.34 16.75 1.03
C HIS A 90 -23.77 16.78 1.53
N GLU A 91 -23.96 17.34 2.71
CA GLU A 91 -25.27 17.48 3.33
C GLU A 91 -26.28 18.18 2.39
N GLY A 92 -27.48 17.60 2.27
CA GLY A 92 -28.59 18.11 1.47
C GLY A 92 -28.51 17.81 -0.04
N LYS A 93 -27.45 17.13 -0.52
CA LYS A 93 -27.42 16.63 -1.91
C LYS A 93 -28.31 15.38 -2.06
N ASP A 94 -28.65 15.04 -3.29
CA ASP A 94 -29.55 13.91 -3.55
C ASP A 94 -29.02 12.58 -3.00
N SER A 95 -27.71 12.33 -3.10
CA SER A 95 -27.06 11.15 -2.53
C SER A 95 -27.21 11.07 -1.01
N ASP A 96 -26.99 12.18 -0.29
CA ASP A 96 -27.22 12.28 1.16
C ASP A 96 -28.68 12.04 1.52
N ARG A 97 -29.60 12.61 0.72
CA ARG A 97 -31.03 12.40 0.91
C ARG A 97 -31.46 10.95 0.71
N PHE A 98 -30.90 10.25 -0.28
CA PHE A 98 -31.16 8.83 -0.49
C PHE A 98 -30.63 7.99 0.66
N THR A 99 -29.42 8.28 1.13
CA THR A 99 -28.82 7.62 2.30
C THR A 99 -29.68 7.83 3.56
N LYS A 100 -30.09 9.08 3.83
CA LYS A 100 -30.98 9.41 4.96
C LYS A 100 -32.38 8.81 4.84
N ALA A 101 -32.84 8.54 3.63
CA ALA A 101 -34.10 7.85 3.37
C ALA A 101 -34.02 6.33 3.60
N GLY A 102 -32.81 5.79 3.88
CA GLY A 102 -32.60 4.40 4.25
C GLY A 102 -32.06 3.51 3.14
N ALA A 103 -31.45 4.08 2.11
CA ALA A 103 -30.76 3.26 1.09
C ALA A 103 -29.54 2.54 1.72
N ASP A 104 -29.48 1.20 1.58
CA ASP A 104 -28.37 0.39 2.05
C ASP A 104 -27.07 0.69 1.27
N VAL A 105 -27.20 1.04 0.01
CA VAL A 105 -26.08 1.39 -0.87
C VAL A 105 -26.47 2.60 -1.72
N THR A 106 -25.60 3.61 -1.73
CA THR A 106 -25.76 4.80 -2.58
C THR A 106 -24.60 4.91 -3.55
N GLY A 107 -24.88 5.04 -4.83
CA GLY A 107 -23.87 5.16 -5.88
C GLY A 107 -23.97 6.49 -6.62
N LEU A 108 -22.81 7.05 -6.98
CA LEU A 108 -22.69 8.18 -7.89
C LEU A 108 -21.73 7.78 -9.02
N ILE A 109 -22.13 8.07 -10.24
CA ILE A 109 -21.32 7.76 -11.42
C ILE A 109 -21.32 8.93 -12.40
N SER A 110 -20.17 9.21 -12.97
CA SER A 110 -19.97 10.13 -14.08
C SER A 110 -19.07 9.50 -15.13
N SER A 111 -18.79 10.22 -16.22
CA SER A 111 -17.81 9.77 -17.24
C SER A 111 -16.37 9.65 -16.73
N GLU A 112 -16.04 10.30 -15.61
CA GLU A 112 -14.67 10.38 -15.09
C GLU A 112 -14.48 9.65 -13.76
N LYS A 113 -15.55 9.47 -12.98
CA LYS A 113 -15.48 9.00 -11.60
C LYS A 113 -16.75 8.27 -11.18
N ALA A 114 -16.55 7.23 -10.40
CA ALA A 114 -17.64 6.55 -9.70
C ALA A 114 -17.32 6.42 -8.21
N VAL A 115 -18.35 6.47 -7.36
CA VAL A 115 -18.27 6.16 -5.93
C VAL A 115 -19.43 5.27 -5.55
N LEU A 116 -19.18 4.33 -4.65
CA LEU A 116 -20.18 3.46 -4.05
C LEU A 116 -20.04 3.57 -2.53
N MET A 117 -21.09 4.01 -1.86
CA MET A 117 -21.16 4.12 -0.42
C MET A 117 -22.03 2.98 0.11
N ASP A 118 -21.44 2.06 0.84
CA ASP A 118 -22.16 0.99 1.53
C ASP A 118 -22.45 1.47 2.96
N ASN A 119 -23.72 1.68 3.25
CA ASN A 119 -24.19 2.25 4.53
C ASN A 119 -24.42 1.18 5.60
N ARG A 120 -24.17 -0.08 5.27
CA ARG A 120 -24.26 -1.23 6.19
C ARG A 120 -22.96 -1.39 6.96
N THR A 121 -23.00 -2.19 8.02
CA THR A 121 -21.76 -2.65 8.67
C THR A 121 -20.96 -3.50 7.70
N VAL A 122 -19.72 -3.12 7.47
CA VAL A 122 -18.83 -3.76 6.49
C VAL A 122 -17.66 -4.42 7.23
N ASP A 123 -17.44 -5.71 6.98
CA ASP A 123 -16.23 -6.38 7.38
C ASP A 123 -15.05 -5.90 6.51
N PRO A 124 -13.92 -5.47 7.11
CA PRO A 124 -12.78 -4.95 6.35
C PRO A 124 -12.18 -5.94 5.36
N GLU A 125 -12.12 -7.22 5.68
CA GLU A 125 -11.57 -8.23 4.77
C GLU A 125 -12.49 -8.43 3.56
N GLU A 126 -13.80 -8.50 3.79
CA GLU A 126 -14.80 -8.60 2.73
C GLU A 126 -14.84 -7.32 1.87
N PHE A 127 -14.57 -6.16 2.46
CA PHE A 127 -14.45 -4.92 1.71
C PHE A 127 -13.23 -4.93 0.77
N LEU A 128 -12.06 -5.31 1.28
CA LEU A 128 -10.84 -5.34 0.48
C LEU A 128 -10.91 -6.37 -0.65
N LYS A 129 -11.59 -7.51 -0.46
CA LYS A 129 -11.84 -8.51 -1.52
C LYS A 129 -12.66 -7.99 -2.70
N LYS A 130 -13.45 -6.92 -2.49
CA LYS A 130 -14.23 -6.27 -3.57
C LYS A 130 -13.39 -5.35 -4.45
N ILE A 131 -12.17 -5.03 -4.04
CA ILE A 131 -11.25 -4.19 -4.81
C ILE A 131 -10.57 -5.07 -5.86
N ASP A 132 -10.88 -4.83 -7.12
CA ASP A 132 -10.38 -5.59 -8.26
C ASP A 132 -9.62 -4.72 -9.26
N GLY A 133 -8.87 -5.36 -10.15
CA GLY A 133 -8.15 -4.70 -11.23
C GLY A 133 -6.95 -3.86 -10.79
N VAL A 134 -6.40 -4.11 -9.58
CA VAL A 134 -5.20 -3.48 -9.05
C VAL A 134 -4.13 -4.53 -8.71
N ASP A 135 -2.88 -4.10 -8.68
CA ASP A 135 -1.74 -5.00 -8.44
C ASP A 135 -1.36 -5.03 -6.94
N LEU A 136 -1.73 -4.00 -6.19
CA LEU A 136 -1.43 -3.86 -4.75
C LEU A 136 -2.48 -2.98 -4.07
N ILE A 137 -2.93 -3.43 -2.90
CA ILE A 137 -3.75 -2.62 -1.99
C ILE A 137 -2.86 -2.14 -0.85
N LEU A 138 -2.73 -0.84 -0.71
CA LEU A 138 -2.15 -0.20 0.46
C LEU A 138 -3.27 0.19 1.42
N THR A 139 -3.08 -0.03 2.71
CA THR A 139 -4.02 0.51 3.69
C THR A 139 -3.34 1.49 4.63
N GLU A 140 -4.03 2.57 4.93
CA GLU A 140 -3.63 3.50 5.98
C GLU A 140 -4.37 3.17 7.27
N GLY A 141 -3.66 2.62 8.25
CA GLY A 141 -4.24 2.15 9.51
C GLY A 141 -4.30 0.64 9.63
N PHE A 142 -5.40 0.10 10.12
CA PHE A 142 -5.59 -1.34 10.39
C PHE A 142 -4.48 -1.95 11.27
N LYS A 143 -4.10 -1.27 12.35
CA LYS A 143 -3.06 -1.73 13.28
C LYS A 143 -3.28 -3.18 13.74
N HIS A 144 -4.52 -3.56 13.95
CA HIS A 144 -4.92 -4.88 14.46
C HIS A 144 -5.48 -5.81 13.36
N GLY A 145 -5.43 -5.39 12.09
CA GLY A 145 -5.84 -6.23 10.95
C GLY A 145 -4.84 -7.36 10.69
N PRO A 146 -5.24 -8.37 9.88
CA PRO A 146 -4.41 -9.55 9.62
C PRO A 146 -3.27 -9.31 8.63
N TRP A 147 -3.31 -8.22 7.89
CA TRP A 147 -2.37 -7.97 6.79
C TRP A 147 -0.96 -7.63 7.27
N PRO A 148 0.08 -7.95 6.47
CA PRO A 148 1.46 -7.54 6.71
C PRO A 148 1.58 -6.03 6.91
N LYS A 149 2.45 -5.62 7.83
CA LYS A 149 2.52 -4.23 8.29
C LYS A 149 3.87 -3.59 7.98
N ILE A 150 3.81 -2.39 7.44
CA ILE A 150 4.95 -1.46 7.40
C ILE A 150 4.69 -0.38 8.43
N MET A 151 5.56 -0.29 9.42
CA MET A 151 5.44 0.67 10.51
C MET A 151 6.25 1.93 10.20
N LEU A 152 5.63 3.11 10.39
CA LEU A 152 6.37 4.38 10.40
C LEU A 152 6.58 4.83 11.84
N HIS A 153 7.82 5.19 12.15
CA HIS A 153 8.21 5.77 13.42
C HIS A 153 9.04 7.04 13.18
N ARG A 154 8.75 8.08 13.96
CA ARG A 154 9.48 9.35 13.97
C ARG A 154 9.77 9.75 15.40
N LYS A 155 11.05 9.95 15.71
CA LYS A 155 11.51 10.33 17.04
C LYS A 155 10.88 11.63 17.55
N GLU A 156 10.78 12.63 16.66
CA GLU A 156 10.19 13.93 17.01
C GLU A 156 8.73 13.86 17.46
N ASN A 157 8.01 12.77 17.10
CA ASN A 157 6.62 12.58 17.54
C ASN A 157 6.50 12.28 19.05
N GLY A 158 7.61 11.98 19.73
CA GLY A 158 7.66 11.69 21.17
C GLY A 158 6.87 10.47 21.61
N LYS A 159 6.35 9.67 20.68
CA LYS A 159 5.57 8.47 20.96
C LYS A 159 6.41 7.22 20.75
N PRO A 160 6.17 6.14 21.52
CA PRO A 160 6.82 4.86 21.26
C PRO A 160 6.39 4.30 19.89
N MET A 161 7.03 3.24 19.46
CA MET A 161 6.59 2.48 18.30
C MET A 161 5.20 1.88 18.54
N PRO A 162 4.26 1.95 17.58
CA PRO A 162 2.91 1.41 17.76
C PRO A 162 2.84 -0.12 17.77
N LEU A 163 3.86 -0.78 17.21
CA LEU A 163 4.01 -2.24 17.12
C LEU A 163 5.43 -2.62 17.50
N ARG A 164 5.67 -3.89 17.78
CA ARG A 164 7.01 -4.43 17.93
C ARG A 164 7.65 -4.55 16.54
N PRO A 165 8.93 -4.16 16.38
CA PRO A 165 9.60 -4.20 15.07
C PRO A 165 9.60 -5.58 14.41
N GLU A 166 9.75 -6.65 15.17
CA GLU A 166 9.75 -8.03 14.71
C GLU A 166 8.37 -8.51 14.17
N GLU A 167 7.30 -7.79 14.46
CA GLU A 167 5.97 -8.06 13.92
C GLU A 167 5.73 -7.36 12.57
N CYS A 168 6.69 -6.54 12.14
CA CYS A 168 6.54 -5.73 10.95
C CYS A 168 7.30 -6.34 9.77
N LEU A 169 6.70 -6.24 8.58
CA LEU A 169 7.34 -6.54 7.32
C LEU A 169 8.52 -5.61 7.05
N ALA A 170 8.38 -4.36 7.46
CA ALA A 170 9.42 -3.34 7.43
C ALA A 170 9.12 -2.22 8.44
N VAL A 171 10.17 -1.49 8.83
CA VAL A 171 10.07 -0.27 9.63
C VAL A 171 10.67 0.89 8.86
N ILE A 172 9.96 2.01 8.81
CA ILE A 172 10.41 3.26 8.21
C ILE A 172 10.65 4.25 9.35
N SER A 173 11.90 4.64 9.57
CA SER A 173 12.27 5.40 10.78
C SER A 173 13.38 6.42 10.50
N ASP A 174 13.45 7.45 11.36
CA ASP A 174 14.56 8.40 11.47
C ASP A 174 15.56 8.04 12.56
N VAL A 175 15.38 6.87 13.19
CA VAL A 175 16.32 6.31 14.18
C VAL A 175 16.64 4.85 13.83
N ASP A 176 17.73 4.35 14.37
CA ASP A 176 18.09 2.94 14.29
C ASP A 176 17.02 2.09 14.98
N VAL A 177 16.68 0.98 14.38
CA VAL A 177 15.69 0.02 14.86
C VAL A 177 16.32 -1.35 14.86
N GLU A 178 16.35 -1.97 16.03
CA GLU A 178 16.74 -3.37 16.21
C GLU A 178 15.51 -4.28 15.98
N ASP A 179 15.75 -5.58 15.86
CA ASP A 179 14.70 -6.62 15.73
C ASP A 179 13.77 -6.48 14.49
N CYS A 180 14.23 -5.80 13.42
CA CYS A 180 13.58 -5.80 12.12
C CYS A 180 14.62 -5.92 11.01
N GLU A 181 14.42 -6.87 10.09
CA GLU A 181 15.35 -7.08 8.96
C GLU A 181 15.31 -5.94 7.96
N ASN A 182 14.15 -5.32 7.78
CA ASN A 182 13.92 -4.31 6.76
C ASN A 182 13.66 -2.95 7.42
N VAL A 183 14.71 -2.15 7.55
CA VAL A 183 14.61 -0.78 8.08
C VAL A 183 14.98 0.22 6.99
N PHE A 184 14.10 1.18 6.75
CA PHE A 184 14.27 2.20 5.71
C PHE A 184 14.21 3.61 6.30
N PRO A 185 14.99 4.57 5.75
CA PRO A 185 14.89 5.96 6.16
C PRO A 185 13.54 6.58 5.76
N LEU A 186 13.04 7.51 6.58
CA LEU A 186 11.79 8.26 6.32
C LEU A 186 11.83 9.10 5.04
N ASP A 187 12.98 9.53 4.60
CA ASP A 187 13.20 10.36 3.42
C ASP A 187 13.46 9.56 2.14
N ASP A 188 13.78 8.26 2.25
CA ASP A 188 14.05 7.39 1.10
C ASP A 188 12.84 6.52 0.73
N VAL A 189 11.83 7.15 0.19
CA VAL A 189 10.61 6.46 -0.29
C VAL A 189 10.93 5.47 -1.42
N GLY A 190 12.04 5.68 -2.15
CA GLY A 190 12.46 4.81 -3.24
C GLY A 190 12.82 3.40 -2.77
N LYS A 191 13.49 3.28 -1.63
CA LYS A 191 13.81 1.97 -1.02
C LYS A 191 12.55 1.19 -0.65
N THR A 192 11.57 1.87 -0.04
CA THR A 192 10.28 1.23 0.29
C THR A 192 9.53 0.80 -0.97
N ALA A 193 9.52 1.63 -2.02
CA ALA A 193 8.89 1.26 -3.29
C ALA A 193 9.55 0.01 -3.90
N PHE A 194 10.88 -0.02 -3.93
CA PHE A 194 11.63 -1.16 -4.46
C PHE A 194 11.40 -2.44 -3.62
N PHE A 195 11.39 -2.32 -2.31
CA PHE A 195 11.07 -3.43 -1.40
C PHE A 195 9.68 -4.02 -1.68
N LEU A 196 8.66 -3.16 -1.83
CA LEU A 196 7.30 -3.60 -2.15
C LEU A 196 7.22 -4.31 -3.51
N LEU A 197 7.99 -3.88 -4.51
CA LEU A 197 8.05 -4.56 -5.80
C LEU A 197 8.60 -5.99 -5.71
N GLN A 198 9.46 -6.25 -4.75
CA GLN A 198 10.00 -7.59 -4.51
C GLN A 198 9.06 -8.45 -3.67
N TYR A 199 8.23 -7.81 -2.88
CA TYR A 199 7.30 -8.46 -1.97
C TYR A 199 6.05 -8.98 -2.68
N ILE A 200 5.53 -8.27 -3.69
CA ILE A 200 4.33 -8.62 -4.46
C ILE A 200 4.70 -9.46 -5.68
#